data_f465e3f77da48c9006c94fc9cf8b4004
#
_entry.id   f465e3f77da48c9006c94fc9cf8b4004
#
_cell.length_a   1.000
_cell.length_b   1.000
_cell.length_c   1.000
_cell.angle_alpha   90.00
_cell.angle_beta   90.00
_cell.angle_gamma   90.00
#
_symmetry.space_group_name_H-M   'P 1'
#
loop_
_entity.id
_entity.type
_entity.pdbx_description
1 polymer ?
#
loop_
_entity_poly.entity_id
_entity_poly.type
_entity_poly.pdbx_seq_one_letter_code
_entity_poly.pdbx_strand_id
1 'polypeptide(L)'
;MRKSIYGVCMSAFLLLGTLPMKAQFNIGKAAGGATKVLKAATLTDADMAKYVKEYIAWMDEHNHVCDAKSPYTKRLNRLTQGLTSVEGIPLNFKVYYVTDVNAFACPDGSVRVFSSLMDVMTDEELLGVIGHEIGHVAHKDSKKGFRTALLTSALKDGIASTN
;
A
#
# COMPACT_ATOMS: atom_id res chain seq x y z
N MET A 1 -6.57 23.14 24.14
CA MET A 1 -5.19 22.77 23.79
C MET A 1 -5.26 21.64 22.76
N ARG A 2 -5.16 21.99 21.48
CA ARG A 2 -5.19 21.01 20.37
C ARG A 2 -3.79 20.36 20.30
N LYS A 3 -3.67 19.12 20.69
CA LYS A 3 -2.46 18.34 20.46
C LYS A 3 -2.38 18.02 18.98
N SER A 4 -1.31 18.49 18.36
CA SER A 4 -0.98 18.30 16.95
C SER A 4 -0.95 16.81 16.59
N ILE A 5 -1.82 16.40 15.66
CA ILE A 5 -1.93 15.02 15.14
C ILE A 5 -0.89 14.77 14.01
N TYR A 6 0.03 15.74 13.78
CA TYR A 6 1.02 15.65 12.70
C TYR A 6 2.08 14.53 12.82
N GLY A 7 2.02 13.71 13.89
CA GLY A 7 2.97 12.64 14.14
C GLY A 7 2.64 11.27 13.51
N VAL A 8 1.45 11.08 12.93
CA VAL A 8 0.97 9.74 12.54
C VAL A 8 1.29 9.38 11.09
N CYS A 9 1.52 10.35 10.22
CA CYS A 9 1.70 10.12 8.77
C CYS A 9 3.10 9.63 8.34
N MET A 10 4.11 9.62 9.22
CA MET A 10 5.48 9.24 8.83
C MET A 10 5.76 7.73 8.88
N SER A 11 4.77 6.90 9.20
CA SER A 11 4.97 5.48 9.48
C SER A 11 4.33 4.51 8.46
N ALA A 12 3.58 4.98 7.48
CA ALA A 12 2.79 4.11 6.59
C ALA A 12 3.66 3.17 5.74
N PHE A 13 4.90 3.53 5.44
CA PHE A 13 5.82 2.69 4.67
C PHE A 13 6.67 1.74 5.53
N LEU A 14 6.82 2.03 6.83
CA LEU A 14 7.56 1.15 7.79
C LEU A 14 6.65 0.08 8.41
N LEU A 15 5.33 0.17 8.25
CA LEU A 15 4.35 -0.74 8.83
C LEU A 15 4.06 -2.03 8.03
N LEU A 16 4.77 -2.29 6.93
CA LEU A 16 4.80 -3.64 6.34
C LEU A 16 5.33 -4.71 7.31
N GLY A 17 5.90 -4.30 8.45
CA GLY A 17 6.41 -5.18 9.49
C GLY A 17 5.44 -5.48 10.66
N THR A 18 4.31 -4.78 10.79
CA THR A 18 3.39 -4.89 11.93
C THR A 18 1.97 -5.33 11.61
N LEU A 19 1.68 -5.67 10.35
CA LEU A 19 0.42 -6.35 10.04
C LEU A 19 0.38 -7.70 10.76
N PRO A 20 -0.76 -8.07 11.38
CA PRO A 20 -0.88 -9.38 11.98
C PRO A 20 -0.50 -10.44 10.95
N MET A 21 0.29 -11.43 11.34
CA MET A 21 0.94 -12.44 10.49
C MET A 21 0.02 -13.17 9.50
N LYS A 22 -1.30 -12.99 9.59
CA LYS A 22 -2.30 -13.56 8.65
C LYS A 22 -2.50 -12.73 7.37
N ALA A 23 -2.07 -11.47 7.34
CA ALA A 23 -2.22 -10.57 6.19
C ALA A 23 -0.91 -10.35 5.41
N GLN A 24 0.19 -11.04 5.78
CA GLN A 24 1.44 -10.95 5.01
C GLN A 24 1.31 -11.77 3.74
N PHE A 25 1.21 -11.08 2.61
CA PHE A 25 1.40 -11.69 1.31
C PHE A 25 2.78 -12.33 1.27
N ASN A 26 2.83 -13.67 1.26
CA ASN A 26 4.09 -14.41 1.25
C ASN A 26 4.63 -14.45 -0.18
N ILE A 27 5.27 -13.36 -0.58
CA ILE A 27 5.98 -13.23 -1.86
C ILE A 27 7.04 -14.32 -2.00
N GLY A 28 7.47 -14.89 -0.87
CA GLY A 28 8.46 -15.96 -0.79
C GLY A 28 8.02 -17.30 -1.33
N LYS A 29 6.72 -17.64 -1.39
CA LYS A 29 6.28 -18.94 -1.92
C LYS A 29 6.45 -19.11 -3.43
N ALA A 30 6.68 -18.02 -4.17
CA ALA A 30 6.82 -18.05 -5.62
C ALA A 30 8.23 -18.42 -6.14
N ALA A 31 9.26 -18.52 -5.28
CA ALA A 31 10.64 -18.85 -5.71
C ALA A 31 11.49 -19.45 -4.57
N GLY A 32 12.35 -20.42 -4.80
CA GLY A 32 13.19 -21.12 -3.80
C GLY A 32 14.37 -20.28 -3.23
N GLY A 33 14.68 -20.40 -1.97
CA GLY A 33 15.73 -19.86 -1.10
C GLY A 33 16.76 -18.83 -1.65
N ALA A 34 18.02 -19.19 -1.81
CA ALA A 34 19.10 -18.26 -2.21
C ALA A 34 18.90 -17.60 -3.58
N THR A 35 18.21 -18.27 -4.51
CA THR A 35 17.81 -17.72 -5.81
C THR A 35 16.82 -16.55 -5.68
N LYS A 36 16.06 -16.46 -4.60
CA LYS A 36 15.10 -15.38 -4.33
C LYS A 36 15.77 -14.05 -4.02
N VAL A 37 16.82 -14.08 -3.19
CA VAL A 37 17.55 -12.88 -2.79
C VAL A 37 18.25 -12.26 -4.00
N LEU A 38 18.90 -13.09 -4.83
CA LEU A 38 19.57 -12.63 -6.03
C LEU A 38 18.57 -12.06 -7.05
N LYS A 39 17.43 -12.72 -7.24
CA LYS A 39 16.38 -12.27 -8.13
C LYS A 39 15.72 -10.98 -7.64
N ALA A 40 15.53 -10.81 -6.32
CA ALA A 40 14.99 -9.58 -5.74
C ALA A 40 15.95 -8.38 -5.92
N ALA A 41 17.26 -8.61 -5.88
CA ALA A 41 18.27 -7.58 -6.12
C ALA A 41 18.32 -7.11 -7.60
N THR A 42 17.96 -8.00 -8.54
CA THR A 42 18.03 -7.77 -9.99
C THR A 42 16.65 -7.49 -10.63
N LEU A 43 15.61 -7.21 -9.80
CA LEU A 43 14.25 -6.93 -10.29
C LEU A 43 14.22 -5.80 -11.31
N THR A 44 13.70 -6.10 -12.49
CA THR A 44 13.38 -5.11 -13.52
C THR A 44 12.10 -4.35 -13.18
N ASP A 45 11.84 -3.25 -13.90
CA ASP A 45 10.58 -2.51 -13.75
C ASP A 45 9.36 -3.35 -14.15
N ALA A 46 9.50 -4.24 -15.11
CA ALA A 46 8.46 -5.17 -15.53
C ALA A 46 8.14 -6.22 -14.43
N ASP A 47 9.18 -6.78 -13.79
CA ASP A 47 9.00 -7.68 -12.66
C ASP A 47 8.30 -6.96 -11.50
N MET A 48 8.71 -5.72 -11.22
CA MET A 48 8.10 -4.90 -10.18
C MET A 48 6.61 -4.65 -10.44
N ALA A 49 6.26 -4.28 -11.67
CA ALA A 49 4.86 -4.07 -12.06
C ALA A 49 4.01 -5.34 -11.86
N LYS A 50 4.57 -6.51 -12.20
CA LYS A 50 3.91 -7.80 -11.96
C LYS A 50 3.67 -8.06 -10.47
N TYR A 51 4.69 -7.88 -9.63
CA TYR A 51 4.56 -8.08 -8.18
C TYR A 51 3.57 -7.10 -7.54
N VAL A 52 3.57 -5.83 -7.96
CA VAL A 52 2.60 -4.84 -7.48
C VAL A 52 1.18 -5.27 -7.84
N LYS A 53 0.96 -5.72 -9.07
CA LYS A 53 -0.35 -6.20 -9.53
C LYS A 53 -0.82 -7.42 -8.73
N GLU A 54 0.05 -8.39 -8.48
CA GLU A 54 -0.25 -9.58 -7.67
C GLU A 54 -0.55 -9.19 -6.21
N TYR A 55 0.25 -8.28 -5.64
CA TYR A 55 0.06 -7.79 -4.28
C TYR A 55 -1.29 -7.08 -4.11
N ILE A 56 -1.63 -6.14 -5.01
CA ILE A 56 -2.88 -5.39 -4.87
C ILE A 56 -4.11 -6.27 -5.14
N ALA A 57 -4.00 -7.23 -6.05
CA ALA A 57 -5.07 -8.21 -6.29
C ALA A 57 -5.31 -9.07 -5.05
N TRP A 58 -4.23 -9.55 -4.42
CA TRP A 58 -4.33 -10.30 -3.17
C TRP A 58 -4.93 -9.46 -2.03
N MET A 59 -4.50 -8.21 -1.89
CA MET A 59 -5.04 -7.28 -0.88
C MET A 59 -6.53 -7.02 -1.10
N ASP A 60 -6.95 -6.81 -2.35
CA ASP A 60 -8.37 -6.59 -2.70
C ASP A 60 -9.23 -7.84 -2.45
N GLU A 61 -8.66 -9.05 -2.57
CA GLU A 61 -9.35 -10.32 -2.30
C GLU A 61 -9.48 -10.62 -0.79
N HIS A 62 -8.45 -10.25 0.00
CA HIS A 62 -8.38 -10.61 1.42
C HIS A 62 -8.87 -9.50 2.36
N ASN A 63 -9.26 -8.35 1.83
CA ASN A 63 -9.90 -7.27 2.58
C ASN A 63 -11.29 -6.99 2.02
N HIS A 64 -12.22 -6.62 2.89
CA HIS A 64 -13.54 -6.20 2.46
C HIS A 64 -13.46 -4.86 1.72
N VAL A 65 -13.50 -4.90 0.40
CA VAL A 65 -13.58 -3.68 -0.43
C VAL A 65 -14.98 -3.12 -0.37
N CYS A 66 -15.12 -1.87 0.02
CA CYS A 66 -16.41 -1.17 0.05
C CYS A 66 -16.99 -1.05 -1.37
N ASP A 67 -18.27 -1.41 -1.53
CA ASP A 67 -18.97 -1.26 -2.81
C ASP A 67 -19.26 0.20 -3.17
N ALA A 68 -19.77 0.44 -4.38
CA ALA A 68 -20.09 1.78 -4.89
C ALA A 68 -21.22 2.49 -4.11
N LYS A 69 -22.05 1.74 -3.37
CA LYS A 69 -23.17 2.30 -2.59
C LYS A 69 -22.73 2.72 -1.19
N SER A 70 -21.59 2.22 -0.73
CA SER A 70 -21.01 2.53 0.58
C SER A 70 -20.83 4.04 0.77
N PRO A 71 -21.16 4.59 1.94
CA PRO A 71 -20.89 5.99 2.27
C PRO A 71 -19.39 6.32 2.21
N TYR A 72 -18.53 5.38 2.55
CA TYR A 72 -17.07 5.52 2.45
C TYR A 72 -16.61 5.70 1.00
N THR A 73 -17.08 4.83 0.09
CA THR A 73 -16.75 4.93 -1.34
C THR A 73 -17.28 6.24 -1.94
N LYS A 74 -18.50 6.65 -1.60
CA LYS A 74 -19.06 7.93 -2.05
C LYS A 74 -18.25 9.12 -1.55
N ARG A 75 -17.84 9.10 -0.28
CA ARG A 75 -16.99 10.15 0.30
C ARG A 75 -15.63 10.19 -0.38
N LEU A 76 -14.96 9.05 -0.57
CA LEU A 76 -13.68 8.97 -1.25
C LEU A 76 -13.78 9.49 -2.69
N ASN A 77 -14.77 9.05 -3.46
CA ASN A 77 -14.98 9.50 -4.84
C ASN A 77 -15.20 11.02 -4.95
N ARG A 78 -15.92 11.61 -3.99
CA ARG A 78 -16.11 13.06 -3.94
C ARG A 78 -14.81 13.79 -3.67
N LEU A 79 -13.99 13.31 -2.74
CA LEU A 79 -12.71 13.92 -2.37
C LEU A 79 -11.66 13.78 -3.47
N THR A 80 -11.69 12.69 -4.22
CA THR A 80 -10.71 12.41 -5.28
C THR A 80 -11.21 12.78 -6.68
N GLN A 81 -12.34 13.51 -6.76
CA GLN A 81 -12.89 13.94 -8.04
C GLN A 81 -11.85 14.75 -8.82
N GLY A 82 -11.55 14.33 -10.06
CA GLY A 82 -10.53 14.96 -10.92
C GLY A 82 -9.11 14.43 -10.72
N LEU A 83 -8.83 13.66 -9.67
CA LEU A 83 -7.53 13.00 -9.46
C LEU A 83 -7.47 11.69 -10.26
N THR A 84 -7.19 11.78 -11.56
CA THR A 84 -7.20 10.62 -12.46
C THR A 84 -5.82 10.03 -12.71
N SER A 85 -4.76 10.82 -12.57
CA SER A 85 -3.38 10.36 -12.77
C SER A 85 -2.38 11.28 -12.07
N VAL A 86 -1.17 10.78 -11.82
CA VAL A 86 -0.02 11.53 -11.35
C VAL A 86 1.21 11.08 -12.14
N GLU A 87 1.98 12.03 -12.70
CA GLU A 87 3.19 11.74 -13.50
C GLU A 87 2.94 10.67 -14.59
N GLY A 88 1.73 10.68 -15.21
CA GLY A 88 1.32 9.71 -16.23
C GLY A 88 0.90 8.35 -15.68
N ILE A 89 0.92 8.13 -14.36
CA ILE A 89 0.47 6.91 -13.70
C ILE A 89 -1.02 7.06 -13.38
N PRO A 90 -1.92 6.21 -13.90
CA PRO A 90 -3.34 6.28 -13.58
C PRO A 90 -3.58 5.94 -12.11
N LEU A 91 -4.46 6.72 -11.45
CA LEU A 91 -4.82 6.49 -10.05
C LEU A 91 -6.07 5.63 -9.93
N ASN A 92 -6.04 4.68 -9.00
CA ASN A 92 -7.17 3.81 -8.68
C ASN A 92 -7.44 3.82 -7.18
N PHE A 93 -8.60 4.33 -6.77
CA PHE A 93 -8.96 4.49 -5.36
C PHE A 93 -9.97 3.42 -4.92
N LYS A 94 -9.72 2.78 -3.78
CA LYS A 94 -10.71 1.92 -3.11
C LYS A 94 -10.64 2.10 -1.60
N VAL A 95 -11.75 1.78 -0.92
CA VAL A 95 -11.80 1.74 0.54
C VAL A 95 -11.83 0.30 1.02
N TYR A 96 -10.98 -0.03 1.99
CA TYR A 96 -11.07 -1.28 2.75
C TYR A 96 -11.85 -1.03 4.04
N TYR A 97 -12.87 -1.85 4.28
CA TYR A 97 -13.62 -1.83 5.53
C TYR A 97 -12.86 -2.64 6.58
N VAL A 98 -12.02 -1.97 7.33
CA VAL A 98 -11.11 -2.56 8.33
C VAL A 98 -10.98 -1.64 9.54
N THR A 99 -10.57 -2.22 10.68
CA THR A 99 -10.42 -1.49 11.95
C THR A 99 -9.09 -0.76 12.11
N ASP A 100 -8.09 -1.09 11.31
CA ASP A 100 -6.79 -0.41 11.34
C ASP A 100 -6.92 1.00 10.76
N VAL A 101 -6.16 1.95 11.31
CA VAL A 101 -6.13 3.36 10.86
C VAL A 101 -4.95 3.53 9.92
N ASN A 102 -5.20 3.46 8.60
CA ASN A 102 -4.14 3.54 7.59
C ASN A 102 -4.65 3.98 6.21
N ALA A 103 -3.71 4.40 5.35
CA ALA A 103 -3.85 4.48 3.90
C ALA A 103 -2.50 4.11 3.27
N PHE A 104 -2.49 3.68 2.02
CA PHE A 104 -1.25 3.42 1.28
C PHE A 104 -1.46 3.58 -0.22
N ALA A 105 -0.36 3.84 -0.93
CA ALA A 105 -0.33 3.83 -2.38
C ALA A 105 0.74 2.88 -2.92
N CYS A 106 0.41 2.18 -4.00
CA CYS A 106 1.33 1.32 -4.72
C CYS A 106 1.95 2.03 -5.94
N PRO A 107 3.10 1.56 -6.44
CA PRO A 107 3.78 2.16 -7.59
C PRO A 107 2.98 2.19 -8.89
N ASP A 108 1.91 1.40 -8.99
CA ASP A 108 0.99 1.35 -10.13
C ASP A 108 -0.14 2.40 -10.06
N GLY A 109 -0.13 3.25 -9.00
CA GLY A 109 -1.17 4.24 -8.75
C GLY A 109 -2.40 3.69 -7.99
N SER A 110 -2.37 2.45 -7.53
CA SER A 110 -3.41 1.91 -6.64
C SER A 110 -3.32 2.56 -5.27
N VAL A 111 -4.36 3.30 -4.86
CA VAL A 111 -4.48 3.95 -3.55
C VAL A 111 -5.57 3.24 -2.76
N ARG A 112 -5.25 2.82 -1.53
CA ARG A 112 -6.19 2.15 -0.62
C ARG A 112 -6.31 2.95 0.65
N VAL A 113 -7.55 3.28 1.02
CA VAL A 113 -7.88 4.06 2.21
C VAL A 113 -8.69 3.16 3.15
N PHE A 114 -8.35 3.14 4.43
CA PHE A 114 -9.04 2.31 5.41
C PHE A 114 -10.22 3.07 6.01
N SER A 115 -11.35 2.37 6.23
CA SER A 115 -12.58 2.97 6.75
C SER A 115 -12.35 3.67 8.10
N SER A 116 -11.57 3.06 9.00
CA SER A 116 -11.27 3.64 10.31
C SER A 116 -10.45 4.93 10.23
N LEU A 117 -9.59 5.09 9.21
CA LEU A 117 -8.93 6.37 8.95
C LEU A 117 -9.96 7.44 8.56
N MET A 118 -10.94 7.06 7.74
CA MET A 118 -12.01 7.97 7.31
C MET A 118 -12.94 8.35 8.46
N ASP A 119 -13.12 7.46 9.46
CA ASP A 119 -13.96 7.75 10.63
C ASP A 119 -13.34 8.78 11.58
N VAL A 120 -12.01 8.85 11.65
CA VAL A 120 -11.30 9.73 12.60
C VAL A 120 -10.80 11.03 11.97
N MET A 121 -10.89 11.20 10.64
CA MET A 121 -10.41 12.37 9.92
C MET A 121 -11.54 13.18 9.29
N THR A 122 -11.39 14.50 9.28
CA THR A 122 -12.18 15.42 8.45
C THR A 122 -11.86 15.21 6.97
N ASP A 123 -12.65 15.82 6.09
CA ASP A 123 -12.40 15.76 4.64
C ASP A 123 -11.06 16.37 4.24
N GLU A 124 -10.69 17.50 4.86
CA GLU A 124 -9.44 18.21 4.60
C GLU A 124 -8.22 17.39 5.07
N GLU A 125 -8.31 16.79 6.24
CA GLU A 125 -7.26 15.93 6.79
C GLU A 125 -7.07 14.68 5.93
N LEU A 126 -8.18 14.05 5.53
CA LEU A 126 -8.16 12.86 4.68
C LEU A 126 -7.59 13.18 3.29
N LEU A 127 -7.96 14.32 2.70
CA LEU A 127 -7.41 14.76 1.43
C LEU A 127 -5.90 15.02 1.54
N GLY A 128 -5.44 15.57 2.67
CA GLY A 128 -4.02 15.74 2.97
C GLY A 128 -3.27 14.41 2.99
N VAL A 129 -3.83 13.36 3.62
CA VAL A 129 -3.25 12.00 3.62
C VAL A 129 -3.24 11.41 2.22
N ILE A 130 -4.34 11.50 1.47
CA ILE A 130 -4.42 11.00 0.09
C ILE A 130 -3.38 11.71 -0.79
N GLY A 131 -3.23 13.03 -0.67
CA GLY A 131 -2.22 13.80 -1.39
C GLY A 131 -0.80 13.37 -1.05
N HIS A 132 -0.53 13.05 0.23
CA HIS A 132 0.75 12.51 0.67
C HIS A 132 1.06 11.15 0.01
N GLU A 133 0.09 10.23 0.00
CA GLU A 133 0.24 8.91 -0.64
C GLU A 133 0.45 9.02 -2.16
N ILE A 134 -0.28 9.90 -2.84
CA ILE A 134 -0.08 10.20 -4.26
C ILE A 134 1.31 10.81 -4.51
N GLY A 135 1.80 11.64 -3.60
CA GLY A 135 3.15 12.20 -3.63
C GLY A 135 4.23 11.13 -3.67
N HIS A 136 4.08 10.05 -2.89
CA HIS A 136 5.00 8.90 -2.92
C HIS A 136 4.99 8.17 -4.28
N VAL A 137 3.85 8.12 -4.96
CA VAL A 137 3.77 7.57 -6.34
C VAL A 137 4.54 8.48 -7.30
N ALA A 138 4.28 9.80 -7.25
CA ALA A 138 4.90 10.80 -8.11
C ALA A 138 6.44 10.81 -7.98
N HIS A 139 6.94 10.76 -6.76
CA HIS A 139 8.38 10.75 -6.46
C HIS A 139 9.04 9.37 -6.59
N LYS A 140 8.30 8.34 -6.99
CA LYS A 140 8.76 6.94 -7.11
C LYS A 140 9.26 6.34 -5.78
N ASP A 141 8.88 6.92 -4.65
CA ASP A 141 9.26 6.43 -3.32
C ASP A 141 8.51 5.15 -2.99
N SER A 142 7.25 5.02 -3.40
CA SER A 142 6.49 3.78 -3.32
C SER A 142 7.17 2.62 -4.06
N LYS A 143 7.82 2.89 -5.22
CA LYS A 143 8.62 1.90 -5.95
C LYS A 143 9.86 1.46 -5.16
N LYS A 144 10.59 2.40 -4.57
CA LYS A 144 11.77 2.11 -3.72
C LYS A 144 11.36 1.30 -2.49
N GLY A 145 10.32 1.73 -1.80
CA GLY A 145 9.81 1.04 -0.62
C GLY A 145 9.29 -0.36 -0.93
N PHE A 146 8.55 -0.54 -2.02
CA PHE A 146 8.07 -1.85 -2.45
C PHE A 146 9.24 -2.79 -2.78
N ARG A 147 10.27 -2.31 -3.48
CA ARG A 147 11.52 -3.06 -3.73
C ARG A 147 12.21 -3.47 -2.43
N THR A 148 12.31 -2.55 -1.46
CA THR A 148 12.90 -2.83 -0.14
C THR A 148 12.10 -3.88 0.61
N ALA A 149 10.77 -3.81 0.58
CA ALA A 149 9.89 -4.80 1.21
C ALA A 149 10.06 -6.20 0.59
N LEU A 150 10.16 -6.29 -0.74
CA LEU A 150 10.44 -7.54 -1.46
C LEU A 150 11.80 -8.15 -1.05
N LEU A 151 12.85 -7.31 -1.00
CA LEU A 151 14.19 -7.76 -0.57
C LEU A 151 14.19 -8.26 0.87
N THR A 152 13.54 -7.52 1.77
CA THR A 152 13.44 -7.90 3.19
C THR A 152 12.68 -9.21 3.39
N SER A 153 11.57 -9.41 2.65
CA SER A 153 10.82 -10.66 2.67
C SER A 153 11.66 -11.83 2.15
N ALA A 154 12.36 -11.64 1.04
CA ALA A 154 13.23 -12.66 0.45
C ALA A 154 14.39 -13.06 1.39
N LEU A 155 14.97 -12.09 2.11
CA LEU A 155 16.01 -12.35 3.10
C LEU A 155 15.47 -13.14 4.29
N LYS A 156 14.30 -12.78 4.84
CA LYS A 156 13.67 -13.52 5.94
C LYS A 156 13.38 -14.98 5.56
N ASP A 157 12.84 -15.19 4.36
CA ASP A 157 12.55 -16.53 3.86
C ASP A 157 13.84 -17.33 3.59
N GLY A 158 14.90 -16.68 3.14
CA GLY A 158 16.23 -17.31 2.96
C GLY A 158 16.83 -17.80 4.27
N ILE A 159 16.72 -17.01 5.35
CA ILE A 159 17.19 -17.40 6.69
C ILE A 159 16.34 -18.52 7.27
N ALA A 160 15.01 -18.49 7.09
CA ALA A 160 14.11 -19.53 7.59
C ALA A 160 14.29 -20.88 6.88
N SER A 161 14.87 -20.91 5.69
CA SER A 161 15.11 -22.15 4.92
C SER A 161 16.47 -22.82 5.23
N THR A 162 17.31 -22.21 6.09
CA THR A 162 18.63 -22.72 6.50
C THR A 162 18.63 -23.34 7.89
N ASN A 163 17.49 -23.39 8.57
CA ASN A 163 17.23 -24.14 9.80
C ASN A 163 16.22 -25.25 9.49
#